data_d04830ee67b739716aa8b7b7da76b5fd
#
_entry.id   d04830ee67b739716aa8b7b7da76b5fd
#
_cell.length_a   1.000
_cell.length_b   1.000
_cell.length_c   1.000
_cell.angle_alpha   90.00
_cell.angle_beta   90.00
_cell.angle_gamma   90.00
#
_symmetry.space_group_name_H-M   'P 1'
#
loop_
_entity.id
_entity.type
_entity.pdbx_description
1 polymer ?
#
loop_
_entity_poly.entity_id
_entity_poly.type
_entity_poly.pdbx_seq_one_letter_code
_entity_poly.pdbx_strand_id
1 'polypeptide(L)'
;MTDKVNMAEIIERLEQLEAHNAIRNCLNRYMEICDELNANTDLDELMNLFDQDCIWEGIGEKYAKSFGRYDSWQSIYDMFKSYTQNESHFVMNAHFVNSEQIYVNQNDANASWLMLQTSTFKDGRSHLNTAKLNVKFQKQADGTWKIKHFQTQNIFSRPVSHWHSEAELPLPSQE
;
A
#
# COMPACT_ATOMS: atom_id res chain seq x y z
N MET A 1 -31.63 3.27 -35.32
CA MET A 1 -31.46 1.93 -34.73
C MET A 1 -30.95 2.14 -33.32
N THR A 2 -31.77 1.95 -32.30
CA THR A 2 -31.34 2.00 -30.90
C THR A 2 -30.67 0.67 -30.61
N ASP A 3 -29.34 0.69 -30.49
CA ASP A 3 -28.58 -0.47 -30.01
C ASP A 3 -29.20 -0.89 -28.68
N LYS A 4 -29.78 -2.08 -28.64
CA LYS A 4 -30.22 -2.68 -27.38
C LYS A 4 -28.95 -2.96 -26.57
N VAL A 5 -28.73 -2.17 -25.55
CA VAL A 5 -27.62 -2.39 -24.61
C VAL A 5 -27.78 -3.80 -24.02
N ASN A 6 -26.77 -4.63 -24.21
CA ASN A 6 -26.78 -6.00 -23.72
C ASN A 6 -26.58 -5.99 -22.17
N MET A 7 -27.58 -6.44 -21.43
CA MET A 7 -27.56 -6.48 -19.96
C MET A 7 -26.36 -7.26 -19.43
N ALA A 8 -25.99 -8.37 -20.08
CA ALA A 8 -24.83 -9.16 -19.67
C ALA A 8 -23.52 -8.36 -19.80
N GLU A 9 -23.38 -7.56 -20.86
CA GLU A 9 -22.21 -6.70 -21.03
C GLU A 9 -22.14 -5.58 -19.97
N ILE A 10 -23.29 -5.03 -19.57
CA ILE A 10 -23.35 -4.03 -18.49
C ILE A 10 -22.91 -4.67 -17.16
N ILE A 11 -23.41 -5.86 -16.86
CA ILE A 11 -23.06 -6.58 -15.62
C ILE A 11 -21.55 -6.85 -15.60
N GLU A 12 -20.97 -7.36 -16.68
CA GLU A 12 -19.53 -7.62 -16.78
C GLU A 12 -18.71 -6.35 -16.55
N ARG A 13 -19.11 -5.24 -17.18
CA ARG A 13 -18.44 -3.94 -16.97
C ARG A 13 -18.57 -3.43 -15.55
N LEU A 14 -19.71 -3.64 -14.90
CA LEU A 14 -19.92 -3.27 -13.50
C LEU A 14 -19.03 -4.11 -12.58
N GLU A 15 -18.97 -5.43 -12.78
CA GLU A 15 -18.10 -6.33 -12.01
C GLU A 15 -16.62 -5.95 -12.14
N GLN A 16 -16.18 -5.53 -13.34
CA GLN A 16 -14.82 -5.02 -13.56
C GLN A 16 -14.57 -3.73 -12.77
N LEU A 17 -15.51 -2.78 -12.78
CA LEU A 17 -15.37 -1.52 -12.03
C LEU A 17 -15.37 -1.76 -10.51
N GLU A 18 -16.21 -2.66 -10.02
CA GLU A 18 -16.24 -3.06 -8.61
C GLU A 18 -14.94 -3.74 -8.19
N ALA A 19 -14.38 -4.63 -9.02
CA ALA A 19 -13.09 -5.25 -8.77
C ALA A 19 -11.96 -4.22 -8.69
N HIS A 20 -11.91 -3.27 -9.63
CA HIS A 20 -10.92 -2.19 -9.59
C HIS A 20 -11.03 -1.36 -8.30
N ASN A 21 -12.26 -1.01 -7.89
CA ASN A 21 -12.47 -0.26 -6.64
C ASN A 21 -12.05 -1.08 -5.41
N ALA A 22 -12.39 -2.36 -5.34
CA ALA A 22 -12.04 -3.23 -4.23
C ALA A 22 -10.51 -3.39 -4.10
N ILE A 23 -9.80 -3.58 -5.22
CA ILE A 23 -8.34 -3.68 -5.27
C ILE A 23 -7.68 -2.37 -4.81
N ARG A 24 -8.16 -1.23 -5.29
CA ARG A 24 -7.67 0.10 -4.88
C ARG A 24 -7.89 0.33 -3.39
N ASN A 25 -9.06 0.00 -2.88
CA ASN A 25 -9.40 0.15 -1.47
C ASN A 25 -8.53 -0.77 -0.59
N CYS A 26 -8.26 -2.00 -1.02
CA CYS A 26 -7.37 -2.92 -0.31
C CYS A 26 -5.95 -2.33 -0.19
N LEU A 27 -5.37 -1.82 -1.28
CA LEU A 27 -4.05 -1.19 -1.24
C LEU A 27 -4.05 0.09 -0.39
N ASN A 28 -5.04 0.96 -0.56
CA ASN A 28 -5.13 2.20 0.21
C ASN A 28 -5.23 1.92 1.71
N ARG A 29 -6.05 0.93 2.11
CA ARG A 29 -6.15 0.53 3.52
C ARG A 29 -4.83 -0.03 4.06
N TYR A 30 -4.12 -0.83 3.26
CA TYR A 30 -2.78 -1.29 3.60
C TYR A 30 -1.82 -0.12 3.86
N MET A 31 -1.78 0.89 2.98
CA MET A 31 -0.92 2.06 3.15
C MET A 31 -1.30 2.89 4.38
N GLU A 32 -2.59 3.11 4.60
CA GLU A 32 -3.12 3.85 5.75
C GLU A 32 -2.68 3.20 7.08
N ILE A 33 -2.80 1.87 7.21
CA ILE A 33 -2.34 1.16 8.39
C ILE A 33 -0.80 1.27 8.53
N CYS A 34 -0.06 1.16 7.43
CA CYS A 34 1.39 1.30 7.43
C CYS A 34 1.88 2.72 7.79
N ASP A 35 1.05 3.75 7.58
CA ASP A 35 1.39 5.12 7.99
C ASP A 35 1.33 5.31 9.50
N GLU A 36 0.50 4.52 10.20
CA GLU A 36 0.23 4.64 11.63
C GLU A 36 0.75 3.45 12.44
N LEU A 37 1.72 2.66 11.94
CA LEU A 37 2.26 1.51 12.65
C LEU A 37 2.81 1.88 14.03
N ASN A 38 2.18 1.35 15.08
CA ASN A 38 2.55 1.53 16.48
C ASN A 38 2.04 0.36 17.34
N ALA A 39 2.25 0.41 18.65
CA ALA A 39 1.85 -0.65 19.58
C ALA A 39 0.32 -0.91 19.65
N ASN A 40 -0.51 0.02 19.18
CA ASN A 40 -1.98 -0.10 19.16
C ASN A 40 -2.51 -0.54 17.79
N THR A 41 -1.64 -0.77 16.81
CA THR A 41 -2.06 -1.20 15.47
C THR A 41 -2.73 -2.57 15.53
N ASP A 42 -3.93 -2.66 14.95
CA ASP A 42 -4.62 -3.92 14.77
C ASP A 42 -3.96 -4.72 13.64
N LEU A 43 -3.06 -5.63 14.04
CA LEU A 43 -2.35 -6.49 13.09
C LEU A 43 -3.28 -7.52 12.43
N ASP A 44 -4.38 -7.90 13.06
CA ASP A 44 -5.34 -8.82 12.46
C ASP A 44 -6.09 -8.12 11.32
N GLU A 45 -6.42 -6.84 11.46
CA GLU A 45 -6.97 -6.02 10.38
C GLU A 45 -5.98 -5.90 9.21
N LEU A 46 -4.72 -5.57 9.50
CA LEU A 46 -3.67 -5.50 8.48
C LEU A 46 -3.53 -6.82 7.72
N MET A 47 -3.43 -7.91 8.45
CA MET A 47 -3.23 -9.24 7.87
C MET A 47 -4.46 -9.80 7.17
N ASN A 48 -5.66 -9.29 7.50
CA ASN A 48 -6.87 -9.65 6.77
C ASN A 48 -6.89 -9.11 5.33
N LEU A 49 -6.03 -8.14 5.01
CA LEU A 49 -5.83 -7.66 3.63
C LEU A 49 -5.01 -8.65 2.78
N PHE A 50 -4.37 -9.64 3.39
CA PHE A 50 -3.54 -10.63 2.72
C PHE A 50 -4.23 -11.97 2.55
N ASP A 51 -3.91 -12.63 1.45
CA ASP A 51 -4.28 -14.04 1.22
C ASP A 51 -3.49 -14.96 2.17
N GLN A 52 -4.00 -16.18 2.42
CA GLN A 52 -3.31 -17.15 3.29
C GLN A 52 -1.95 -17.59 2.72
N ASP A 53 -1.86 -17.73 1.39
CA ASP A 53 -0.62 -18.09 0.70
C ASP A 53 0.07 -16.85 0.13
N CYS A 54 0.23 -15.81 0.93
CA CYS A 54 0.76 -14.54 0.49
C CYS A 54 2.28 -14.48 0.52
N ILE A 55 2.82 -13.56 -0.29
CA ILE A 55 4.24 -13.21 -0.34
C ILE A 55 4.36 -11.70 -0.21
N TRP A 56 5.30 -11.25 0.59
CA TRP A 56 5.74 -9.86 0.64
C TRP A 56 7.25 -9.78 0.43
N GLU A 57 7.72 -8.93 -0.49
CA GLU A 57 9.16 -8.82 -0.72
C GLU A 57 9.61 -7.45 -1.22
N GLY A 58 10.80 -7.08 -0.79
CA GLY A 58 11.59 -6.03 -1.41
C GLY A 58 12.41 -6.60 -2.54
N ILE A 59 12.33 -6.00 -3.73
CA ILE A 59 13.08 -6.43 -4.91
C ILE A 59 14.06 -5.35 -5.39
N GLY A 60 14.94 -5.72 -6.33
CA GLY A 60 16.02 -4.86 -6.79
C GLY A 60 17.17 -4.78 -5.78
N GLU A 61 18.25 -4.09 -6.17
CA GLU A 61 19.50 -4.12 -5.40
C GLU A 61 19.35 -3.63 -3.95
N LYS A 62 18.62 -2.54 -3.74
CA LYS A 62 18.48 -1.92 -2.43
C LYS A 62 17.46 -2.63 -1.55
N TYR A 63 16.25 -2.86 -2.04
CA TYR A 63 15.16 -3.37 -1.21
C TYR A 63 15.23 -4.88 -0.98
N ALA A 64 15.84 -5.64 -1.89
CA ALA A 64 16.13 -7.05 -1.63
C ALA A 64 17.09 -7.25 -0.43
N LYS A 65 18.06 -6.35 -0.27
CA LYS A 65 18.99 -6.37 0.89
C LYS A 65 18.35 -5.82 2.16
N SER A 66 17.49 -4.78 2.06
CA SER A 66 16.94 -4.09 3.22
C SER A 66 15.74 -4.80 3.82
N PHE A 67 14.85 -5.34 2.99
CA PHE A 67 13.60 -5.97 3.41
C PHE A 67 13.60 -7.47 3.24
N GLY A 68 14.24 -7.99 2.16
CA GLY A 68 14.23 -9.41 1.85
C GLY A 68 12.86 -9.90 1.38
N ARG A 69 12.55 -11.17 1.71
CA ARG A 69 11.34 -11.86 1.29
C ARG A 69 10.71 -12.61 2.46
N TYR A 70 9.40 -12.50 2.55
CA TYR A 70 8.52 -13.20 3.48
C TYR A 70 7.50 -13.96 2.65
N ASP A 71 7.48 -15.28 2.74
CA ASP A 71 6.74 -16.19 1.84
C ASP A 71 5.65 -16.98 2.56
N SER A 72 5.18 -16.48 3.68
CA SER A 72 4.05 -17.03 4.41
C SER A 72 3.31 -15.93 5.17
N TRP A 73 2.03 -16.15 5.42
CA TRP A 73 1.20 -15.27 6.24
C TRP A 73 1.85 -14.98 7.60
N GLN A 74 2.38 -16.02 8.26
CA GLN A 74 3.02 -15.90 9.56
C GLN A 74 4.30 -15.06 9.51
N SER A 75 5.15 -15.26 8.49
CA SER A 75 6.39 -14.48 8.36
C SER A 75 6.13 -13.00 8.08
N ILE A 76 5.06 -12.69 7.33
CA ILE A 76 4.62 -11.31 7.10
C ILE A 76 4.03 -10.70 8.38
N TYR A 77 3.21 -11.46 9.12
CA TYR A 77 2.70 -11.03 10.42
C TYR A 77 3.85 -10.68 11.38
N ASP A 78 4.85 -11.58 11.52
CA ASP A 78 5.99 -11.38 12.41
C ASP A 78 6.84 -10.17 11.98
N MET A 79 6.99 -9.94 10.69
CA MET A 79 7.63 -8.75 10.14
C MET A 79 6.90 -7.48 10.60
N PHE A 80 5.59 -7.36 10.39
CA PHE A 80 4.83 -6.18 10.85
C PHE A 80 4.82 -6.05 12.36
N LYS A 81 4.71 -7.16 13.09
CA LYS A 81 4.78 -7.18 14.54
C LYS A 81 6.09 -6.58 15.07
N SER A 82 7.20 -6.76 14.35
CA SER A 82 8.48 -6.15 14.74
C SER A 82 8.44 -4.62 14.76
N TYR A 83 7.60 -3.99 13.93
CA TYR A 83 7.39 -2.52 13.91
C TYR A 83 6.43 -2.03 15.00
N THR A 84 5.66 -2.93 15.64
CA THR A 84 4.65 -2.57 16.65
C THR A 84 5.07 -2.91 18.08
N GLN A 85 6.17 -3.65 18.29
CA GLN A 85 6.61 -4.11 19.62
C GLN A 85 7.20 -3.02 20.51
N ASN A 86 7.70 -1.95 19.90
CA ASN A 86 8.38 -0.85 20.59
C ASN A 86 7.60 0.43 20.36
N GLU A 87 8.14 1.53 20.89
CA GLU A 87 7.65 2.84 20.50
C GLU A 87 7.61 2.98 18.95
N SER A 88 6.63 3.72 18.43
CA SER A 88 6.47 3.95 16.99
C SER A 88 7.79 4.23 16.27
N HIS A 89 8.08 3.52 15.20
CA HIS A 89 9.29 3.72 14.41
C HIS A 89 9.34 5.10 13.75
N PHE A 90 8.17 5.63 13.40
CA PHE A 90 8.00 6.93 12.79
C PHE A 90 7.31 7.92 13.72
N VAL A 91 7.74 9.17 13.68
CA VAL A 91 6.99 10.32 14.22
C VAL A 91 5.95 10.79 13.20
N MET A 92 6.30 10.71 11.92
CA MET A 92 5.43 10.99 10.78
C MET A 92 5.80 10.04 9.66
N ASN A 93 4.78 9.44 9.05
CA ASN A 93 4.92 8.63 7.86
C ASN A 93 3.71 8.85 6.96
N ALA A 94 3.92 8.98 5.66
CA ALA A 94 2.83 9.11 4.70
C ALA A 94 3.23 8.49 3.36
N HIS A 95 2.39 7.56 2.89
CA HIS A 95 2.51 6.94 1.59
C HIS A 95 1.53 7.57 0.59
N PHE A 96 2.07 8.12 -0.50
CA PHE A 96 1.28 8.66 -1.61
C PHE A 96 1.41 7.70 -2.79
N VAL A 97 0.33 7.02 -3.15
CA VAL A 97 0.29 6.08 -4.29
C VAL A 97 -0.40 6.72 -5.48
N ASN A 98 0.22 6.59 -6.66
CA ASN A 98 -0.26 7.19 -7.90
C ASN A 98 0.13 6.34 -9.12
N SER A 99 -0.20 6.81 -10.32
CA SER A 99 0.11 6.14 -11.61
C SER A 99 -0.40 4.69 -11.64
N GLU A 100 -1.63 4.51 -11.17
CA GLU A 100 -2.29 3.22 -11.06
C GLU A 100 -2.44 2.53 -12.40
N GLN A 101 -2.14 1.23 -12.43
CA GLN A 101 -2.48 0.30 -13.51
C GLN A 101 -3.05 -0.96 -12.86
N ILE A 102 -4.29 -1.31 -13.17
CA ILE A 102 -4.96 -2.52 -12.65
C ILE A 102 -5.48 -3.34 -13.83
N TYR A 103 -5.14 -4.62 -13.82
CA TYR A 103 -5.58 -5.59 -14.81
C TYR A 103 -6.25 -6.76 -14.10
N VAL A 104 -7.56 -6.89 -14.25
CA VAL A 104 -8.36 -7.95 -13.65
C VAL A 104 -8.62 -9.03 -14.68
N ASN A 105 -8.40 -10.28 -14.30
CA ASN A 105 -8.72 -11.46 -15.08
C ASN A 105 -9.43 -12.48 -14.20
N GLN A 106 -10.74 -12.53 -14.26
CA GLN A 106 -11.60 -13.39 -13.41
C GLN A 106 -11.34 -13.15 -11.92
N ASN A 107 -10.71 -14.12 -11.24
CA ASN A 107 -10.42 -14.09 -9.81
C ASN A 107 -8.99 -13.63 -9.48
N ASP A 108 -8.19 -13.29 -10.49
CA ASP A 108 -6.81 -12.81 -10.35
C ASP A 108 -6.70 -11.37 -10.83
N ALA A 109 -5.87 -10.58 -10.18
CA ALA A 109 -5.51 -9.27 -10.69
C ALA A 109 -4.02 -8.99 -10.51
N ASN A 110 -3.46 -8.25 -11.48
CA ASN A 110 -2.12 -7.67 -11.39
C ASN A 110 -2.25 -6.16 -11.42
N ALA A 111 -1.60 -5.52 -10.49
CA ALA A 111 -1.65 -4.07 -10.41
C ALA A 111 -0.27 -3.47 -10.11
N SER A 112 -0.07 -2.22 -10.51
CA SER A 112 1.14 -1.48 -10.18
C SER A 112 0.85 -0.03 -9.86
N TRP A 113 1.70 0.55 -9.01
CA TRP A 113 1.68 1.96 -8.62
C TRP A 113 3.09 2.51 -8.54
N LEU A 114 3.20 3.83 -8.64
CA LEU A 114 4.35 4.56 -8.13
C LEU A 114 4.01 5.08 -6.74
N MET A 115 4.92 4.90 -5.81
CA MET A 115 4.77 5.34 -4.42
C MET A 115 5.80 6.41 -4.10
N LEU A 116 5.34 7.51 -3.52
CA LEU A 116 6.17 8.49 -2.81
C LEU A 116 5.91 8.32 -1.31
N GLN A 117 6.96 8.26 -0.52
CA GLN A 117 6.86 8.18 0.94
C GLN A 117 7.68 9.30 1.56
N THR A 118 7.08 10.01 2.49
CA THR A 118 7.73 10.97 3.36
C THR A 118 7.74 10.42 4.78
N SER A 119 8.88 10.43 5.44
CA SER A 119 9.02 9.87 6.79
C SER A 119 9.86 10.76 7.68
N THR A 120 9.49 10.88 8.95
CA THR A 120 10.35 11.38 10.02
C THR A 120 10.45 10.29 11.09
N PHE A 121 11.67 9.90 11.39
CA PHE A 121 11.97 8.89 12.42
C PHE A 121 12.05 9.55 13.81
N LYS A 122 11.99 8.75 14.87
CA LYS A 122 12.09 9.24 16.25
C LYS A 122 13.37 10.02 16.56
N ASP A 123 14.47 9.69 15.89
CA ASP A 123 15.74 10.40 16.05
C ASP A 123 15.78 11.75 15.29
N GLY A 124 14.65 12.19 14.75
CA GLY A 124 14.48 13.45 14.03
C GLY A 124 14.95 13.42 12.58
N ARG A 125 15.55 12.33 12.10
CA ARG A 125 15.91 12.21 10.68
C ARG A 125 14.67 12.14 9.83
N SER A 126 14.68 12.86 8.72
CA SER A 126 13.61 12.81 7.71
C SER A 126 14.11 12.18 6.42
N HIS A 127 13.23 11.48 5.73
CA HIS A 127 13.59 10.70 4.55
C HIS A 127 12.53 10.81 3.47
N LEU A 128 12.97 10.95 2.23
CA LEU A 128 12.15 10.87 1.03
C LEU A 128 12.47 9.58 0.29
N ASN A 129 11.46 8.75 0.09
CA ASN A 129 11.57 7.50 -0.66
C ASN A 129 10.60 7.51 -1.83
N THR A 130 10.98 6.84 -2.91
CA THR A 130 10.06 6.45 -3.97
C THR A 130 10.27 5.00 -4.33
N ALA A 131 9.20 4.33 -4.66
CA ALA A 131 9.22 2.94 -5.05
C ALA A 131 8.20 2.65 -6.16
N LYS A 132 8.49 1.62 -6.94
CA LYS A 132 7.49 0.95 -7.77
C LYS A 132 6.90 -0.21 -6.98
N LEU A 133 5.58 -0.26 -6.93
CA LEU A 133 4.83 -1.36 -6.37
C LEU A 133 4.31 -2.24 -7.50
N ASN A 134 4.48 -3.56 -7.38
CA ASN A 134 3.81 -4.55 -8.23
C ASN A 134 3.07 -5.50 -7.29
N VAL A 135 1.76 -5.57 -7.43
CA VAL A 135 0.93 -6.32 -6.49
C VAL A 135 0.01 -7.26 -7.25
N LYS A 136 -0.01 -8.52 -6.84
CA LYS A 136 -1.00 -9.48 -7.31
C LYS A 136 -2.08 -9.63 -6.25
N PHE A 137 -3.32 -9.68 -6.71
CA PHE A 137 -4.48 -9.88 -5.86
C PHE A 137 -5.22 -11.15 -6.26
N GLN A 138 -5.91 -11.73 -5.28
CA GLN A 138 -6.77 -12.90 -5.45
C GLN A 138 -8.15 -12.58 -4.90
N LYS A 139 -9.20 -12.84 -5.71
CA LYS A 139 -10.59 -12.77 -5.26
C LYS A 139 -10.91 -14.00 -4.42
N GLN A 140 -11.43 -13.79 -3.23
CA GLN A 140 -11.83 -14.82 -2.31
C GLN A 140 -13.26 -15.33 -2.60
N ALA A 141 -13.64 -16.43 -1.97
CA ALA A 141 -14.98 -17.03 -2.15
C ALA A 141 -16.12 -16.11 -1.71
N ASP A 142 -15.87 -15.21 -0.77
CA ASP A 142 -16.82 -14.19 -0.29
C ASP A 142 -16.88 -12.93 -1.18
N GLY A 143 -16.10 -12.89 -2.26
CA GLY A 143 -16.00 -11.78 -3.20
C GLY A 143 -14.97 -10.71 -2.85
N THR A 144 -14.32 -10.78 -1.69
CA THR A 144 -13.26 -9.84 -1.29
C THR A 144 -11.98 -10.04 -2.11
N TRP A 145 -11.23 -8.96 -2.32
CA TRP A 145 -9.92 -9.02 -2.97
C TRP A 145 -8.81 -8.88 -1.94
N LYS A 146 -7.88 -9.83 -1.93
CA LYS A 146 -6.74 -9.87 -1.00
C LYS A 146 -5.41 -9.84 -1.72
N ILE A 147 -4.39 -9.29 -1.05
CA ILE A 147 -3.01 -9.24 -1.55
C ILE A 147 -2.44 -10.66 -1.54
N LYS A 148 -2.12 -11.17 -2.72
CA LYS A 148 -1.48 -12.47 -2.91
C LYS A 148 0.04 -12.35 -2.97
N HIS A 149 0.55 -11.30 -3.62
CA HIS A 149 1.97 -11.06 -3.74
C HIS A 149 2.23 -9.56 -3.80
N PHE A 150 2.90 -9.03 -2.80
CA PHE A 150 3.32 -7.63 -2.73
C PHE A 150 4.81 -7.51 -3.01
N GLN A 151 5.17 -6.77 -4.03
CA GLN A 151 6.56 -6.45 -4.36
C GLN A 151 6.77 -4.94 -4.33
N THR A 152 7.82 -4.52 -3.63
CA THR A 152 8.27 -3.12 -3.63
C THR A 152 9.70 -3.01 -4.15
N GLN A 153 9.94 -2.08 -5.07
CA GLN A 153 11.25 -1.82 -5.67
C GLN A 153 11.62 -0.35 -5.49
N ASN A 154 12.74 -0.09 -4.84
CA ASN A 154 13.23 1.27 -4.69
C ASN A 154 13.55 1.91 -6.03
N ILE A 155 13.09 3.15 -6.25
CA ILE A 155 13.47 4.00 -7.38
C ILE A 155 14.59 4.93 -6.91
N PHE A 156 14.33 5.72 -5.87
CA PHE A 156 15.35 6.46 -5.15
C PHE A 156 14.98 6.62 -3.67
N SER A 157 15.97 6.96 -2.88
CA SER A 157 15.82 7.19 -1.45
C SER A 157 16.92 8.15 -0.99
N ARG A 158 16.56 9.17 -0.25
CA ARG A 158 17.50 10.15 0.27
C ARG A 158 17.06 10.74 1.60
N PRO A 159 18.00 11.06 2.51
CA PRO A 159 17.69 11.93 3.64
C PRO A 159 17.34 13.33 3.14
N VAL A 160 16.47 14.01 3.85
CA VAL A 160 16.08 15.39 3.61
C VAL A 160 16.18 16.18 4.92
N SER A 161 16.19 17.50 4.82
CA SER A 161 16.00 18.37 5.98
C SER A 161 14.60 18.16 6.57
N HIS A 162 14.37 18.64 7.79
CA HIS A 162 13.07 18.51 8.45
C HIS A 162 11.90 18.94 7.56
N TRP A 163 10.81 18.18 7.61
CA TRP A 163 9.55 18.54 6.93
C TRP A 163 8.85 19.72 7.61
N HIS A 164 9.04 19.81 8.94
CA HIS A 164 8.44 20.84 9.77
C HIS A 164 9.45 21.96 9.98
N SER A 165 9.04 23.17 9.75
CA SER A 165 9.72 24.37 10.24
C SER A 165 8.81 25.05 11.27
N GLU A 166 9.40 25.77 12.20
CA GLU A 166 8.64 26.60 13.16
C GLU A 166 8.01 27.85 12.50
N ALA A 167 8.24 28.04 11.21
CA ALA A 167 7.64 29.13 10.46
C ALA A 167 6.12 28.97 10.40
N GLU A 168 5.40 30.03 10.71
CA GLU A 168 3.95 30.10 10.60
C GLU A 168 3.52 29.86 9.14
N LEU A 169 2.37 29.19 8.98
CA LEU A 169 1.76 29.06 7.65
C LEU A 169 1.33 30.45 7.14
N PRO A 170 1.57 30.76 5.85
CA PRO A 170 1.13 32.02 5.24
C PRO A 170 -0.40 32.00 5.08
N LEU A 171 -1.11 32.44 6.10
CA LEU A 171 -2.57 32.60 6.06
C LEU A 171 -2.94 33.94 5.42
N PRO A 172 -4.10 34.03 4.71
CA PRO A 172 -4.62 35.31 4.25
C PRO A 172 -4.82 36.26 5.43
N SER A 173 -4.38 37.53 5.28
CA SER A 173 -4.65 38.57 6.29
C SER A 173 -6.16 38.70 6.47
N GLN A 174 -6.64 38.66 7.68
CA GLN A 174 -7.99 39.08 7.99
C GLN A 174 -8.00 40.61 7.91
N GLU A 175 -8.62 41.15 6.85
CA GLU A 175 -8.94 42.60 6.77
C GLU A 175 -10.13 42.92 7.68
#